data_f27890eacfca5a7b372401b328bbe496
#
_entry.id   f27890eacfca5a7b372401b328bbe496
#
_cell.length_a   1.000
_cell.length_b   1.000
_cell.length_c   1.000
_cell.angle_alpha   90.00
_cell.angle_beta   90.00
_cell.angle_gamma   90.00
#
_symmetry.space_group_name_H-M   'P 1'
#
loop_
_entity.id
_entity.type
_entity.pdbx_description
1 polymer ?
#
loop_
_entity_poly.entity_id
_entity_poly.type
_entity_poly.pdbx_seq_one_letter_code
_entity_poly.pdbx_strand_id
1 'polypeptide(L)'
;MIEIKQKLGLLLVLFIMASSCGTTQQANGQNVVSKKVQGLFNEGLKKQSYGDYDEAIKYFKQAIKKEPGYTDAHDALANTYQRKNELDNAISVYKKLLTIKSDHYFALYELGSIYFDRESLDSSAYYFGQFLSVNKTNDRYAKTAEVKIQNISFAKEAMKNPVDITPTNMGPSINTREQEYSPAFSIDEQTLYITRREGQLTNNRPNEDLYYAENIGDNWTEIKNLGPPINTVENEGAFSVSADGHYIFFTSCSRPGGKGQCDIWLTIDKDGKWGQPLNLQSPINTKNWESQPSISSNGRILYFASDRLGGFGGIDIWKSTFTDSGWSKPVNLGPEINTSKDEQFPFIHSDNVTLYFSSEGHPGMGKSDLFVTHLRPDGKWQKPQNLGYPINTTGYDWNIVVSRDGKTAYYSSDKMPDGKGGLDIYTFELPTELRATQVSYVRGLVRDAVTKKPLQTTVVLTPLDGNATTQSYTNRSTGVFVVPLIAKKQYALTIDKKGYLFHSENFDMPEVPSDKPFEIIVDLQKVQVGKSVVLNNIFFDTDKFALKDESNKELQKLY
;
A
#
# COMPACT_ATOMS: atom_id res chain seq x y z
N MET A 1 9.40 1.27 -10.65
CA MET A 1 8.80 2.60 -10.89
C MET A 1 9.71 3.78 -10.53
N ILE A 2 10.63 3.63 -9.57
CA ILE A 2 11.60 4.68 -9.17
C ILE A 2 12.60 5.02 -10.30
N GLU A 3 13.02 4.05 -11.10
CA GLU A 3 13.97 4.29 -12.22
C GLU A 3 13.38 5.04 -13.42
N ILE A 4 12.08 5.00 -13.65
CA ILE A 4 11.46 5.69 -14.82
C ILE A 4 11.37 7.19 -14.59
N LYS A 5 11.18 7.64 -13.33
CA LYS A 5 11.22 9.09 -13.03
C LYS A 5 12.64 9.69 -13.12
N GLN A 6 13.69 8.88 -12.98
CA GLN A 6 15.08 9.36 -13.16
C GLN A 6 15.48 9.54 -14.64
N LYS A 7 14.86 8.84 -15.59
CA LYS A 7 15.17 8.98 -17.02
C LYS A 7 14.51 10.19 -17.70
N LEU A 8 13.38 10.71 -17.16
CA LEU A 8 12.74 11.90 -17.72
C LEU A 8 13.41 13.23 -17.31
N GLY A 9 14.22 13.25 -16.25
CA GLY A 9 15.00 14.42 -15.86
C GLY A 9 16.22 14.71 -16.73
N LEU A 10 16.62 13.78 -17.59
CA LEU A 10 17.85 13.89 -18.38
C LEU A 10 17.65 14.53 -19.77
N LEU A 11 16.43 14.77 -20.20
CA LEU A 11 16.15 15.28 -21.57
C LEU A 11 15.96 16.81 -21.65
N LEU A 12 16.02 17.54 -20.53
CA LEU A 12 15.76 19.00 -20.54
C LEU A 12 17.02 19.89 -20.40
N VAL A 13 18.22 19.32 -20.34
CA VAL A 13 19.47 20.12 -20.21
C VAL A 13 20.24 20.27 -21.54
N LEU A 14 19.79 19.65 -22.63
CA LEU A 14 20.54 19.62 -23.91
C LEU A 14 20.00 20.57 -25.01
N PHE A 15 19.08 21.50 -24.70
CA PHE A 15 18.47 22.33 -25.78
C PHE A 15 18.54 23.85 -25.58
N ILE A 16 19.57 24.38 -24.92
CA ILE A 16 19.89 25.83 -25.00
C ILE A 16 21.39 26.03 -25.23
N MET A 17 21.86 25.83 -26.44
CA MET A 17 23.06 26.48 -26.97
C MET A 17 23.04 26.43 -28.51
N ALA A 18 22.28 27.30 -29.14
CA ALA A 18 22.57 27.80 -30.47
C ALA A 18 21.73 29.04 -30.75
N SER A 19 22.35 30.16 -30.71
CA SER A 19 22.17 31.41 -31.46
C SER A 19 22.07 32.65 -30.57
N SER A 20 23.17 33.37 -30.49
CA SER A 20 23.19 34.82 -30.81
C SER A 20 24.63 35.35 -30.86
N CYS A 21 24.99 35.76 -32.04
CA CYS A 21 26.15 36.60 -32.29
C CYS A 21 25.79 38.05 -31.97
N GLY A 22 26.64 38.74 -31.21
CA GLY A 22 26.75 40.20 -31.24
C GLY A 22 25.98 40.99 -30.20
N THR A 23 26.64 41.39 -29.14
CA THR A 23 26.93 42.78 -28.74
C THR A 23 27.61 42.80 -27.36
N THR A 24 28.67 43.60 -27.26
CA THR A 24 29.43 43.89 -26.06
C THR A 24 28.57 44.45 -24.93
N GLN A 25 28.55 43.75 -23.77
CA GLN A 25 28.30 44.38 -22.47
C GLN A 25 29.07 43.64 -21.36
N GLN A 26 29.69 44.44 -20.52
CA GLN A 26 30.53 44.25 -19.35
C GLN A 26 30.49 42.88 -18.67
N ALA A 27 31.68 42.27 -18.52
CA ALA A 27 31.98 41.07 -17.78
C ALA A 27 31.76 41.27 -16.27
N ASN A 28 30.74 40.65 -15.73
CA ASN A 28 30.75 40.20 -14.34
C ASN A 28 31.62 38.94 -14.28
N GLY A 29 32.63 38.93 -13.37
CA GLY A 29 33.72 37.98 -13.27
C GLY A 29 33.35 36.49 -13.25
N GLN A 30 32.98 35.91 -14.38
CA GLN A 30 33.01 34.49 -14.61
C GLN A 30 34.45 34.11 -14.98
N ASN A 31 35.14 33.33 -14.14
CA ASN A 31 36.39 32.69 -14.47
C ASN A 31 36.20 31.88 -15.76
N VAL A 32 36.77 32.33 -16.86
CA VAL A 32 36.72 31.62 -18.14
C VAL A 32 37.56 30.35 -18.00
N VAL A 33 36.89 29.24 -17.82
CA VAL A 33 37.50 27.90 -17.70
C VAL A 33 38.31 27.62 -18.99
N SER A 34 39.54 27.16 -18.86
CA SER A 34 40.40 26.89 -20.03
C SER A 34 39.79 25.77 -20.90
N LYS A 35 39.94 25.85 -22.22
CA LYS A 35 39.45 24.82 -23.17
C LYS A 35 39.86 23.40 -22.78
N LYS A 36 41.07 23.25 -22.21
CA LYS A 36 41.59 21.97 -21.75
C LYS A 36 40.81 21.42 -20.54
N VAL A 37 40.45 22.28 -19.60
CA VAL A 37 39.67 21.90 -18.41
C VAL A 37 38.22 21.59 -18.81
N GLN A 38 37.63 22.39 -19.69
CA GLN A 38 36.33 22.12 -20.26
C GLN A 38 36.29 20.78 -21.02
N GLY A 39 37.36 20.43 -21.75
CA GLY A 39 37.47 19.12 -22.40
C GLY A 39 37.48 17.97 -21.41
N LEU A 40 38.22 18.07 -20.31
CA LEU A 40 38.21 17.07 -19.24
C LEU A 40 36.80 16.93 -18.60
N PHE A 41 36.16 18.04 -18.31
CA PHE A 41 34.80 18.04 -17.76
C PHE A 41 33.80 17.34 -18.69
N ASN A 42 33.81 17.67 -19.98
CA ASN A 42 32.93 17.07 -20.97
C ASN A 42 33.17 15.55 -21.13
N GLU A 43 34.44 15.08 -21.11
CA GLU A 43 34.70 13.64 -21.10
C GLU A 43 34.18 12.97 -19.82
N GLY A 44 34.29 13.63 -18.65
CA GLY A 44 33.72 13.17 -17.41
C GLY A 44 32.20 12.99 -17.50
N LEU A 45 31.49 13.99 -18.04
CA LEU A 45 30.02 13.91 -18.24
C LEU A 45 29.63 12.77 -19.20
N LYS A 46 30.39 12.60 -20.28
CA LYS A 46 30.20 11.51 -21.23
C LYS A 46 30.35 10.14 -20.55
N LYS A 47 31.42 9.95 -19.77
CA LYS A 47 31.61 8.72 -18.98
C LYS A 47 30.49 8.47 -17.97
N GLN A 48 30.07 9.51 -17.25
CA GLN A 48 28.95 9.44 -16.32
C GLN A 48 27.66 9.00 -17.01
N SER A 49 27.38 9.51 -18.23
CA SER A 49 26.17 9.15 -18.99
C SER A 49 26.14 7.68 -19.45
N TYR A 50 27.33 7.06 -19.61
CA TYR A 50 27.46 5.64 -19.93
C TYR A 50 27.52 4.73 -18.68
N GLY A 51 27.41 5.30 -17.47
CA GLY A 51 27.52 4.54 -16.22
C GLY A 51 28.95 4.19 -15.81
N ASP A 52 29.98 4.69 -16.57
CA ASP A 52 31.38 4.48 -16.26
C ASP A 52 31.85 5.52 -15.21
N TYR A 53 31.32 5.33 -13.99
CA TYR A 53 31.46 6.30 -12.90
C TYR A 53 32.93 6.45 -12.44
N ASP A 54 33.73 5.38 -12.48
CA ASP A 54 35.13 5.43 -12.06
C ASP A 54 35.98 6.31 -12.99
N GLU A 55 35.78 6.16 -14.28
CA GLU A 55 36.45 7.03 -15.26
C GLU A 55 35.91 8.47 -15.17
N ALA A 56 34.62 8.67 -15.00
CA ALA A 56 34.05 10.01 -14.81
C ALA A 56 34.70 10.73 -13.62
N ILE A 57 34.84 10.06 -12.48
CA ILE A 57 35.52 10.58 -11.27
C ILE A 57 36.95 10.98 -11.57
N LYS A 58 37.70 10.19 -12.34
CA LYS A 58 39.08 10.53 -12.72
C LYS A 58 39.14 11.83 -13.55
N TYR A 59 38.24 11.96 -14.53
CA TYR A 59 38.19 13.17 -15.37
C TYR A 59 37.79 14.41 -14.58
N PHE A 60 36.76 14.33 -13.71
CA PHE A 60 36.38 15.46 -12.86
C PHE A 60 37.49 15.86 -11.88
N LYS A 61 38.17 14.90 -11.24
CA LYS A 61 39.32 15.18 -10.38
C LYS A 61 40.49 15.85 -11.15
N GLN A 62 40.73 15.46 -12.41
CA GLN A 62 41.72 16.13 -13.24
C GLN A 62 41.32 17.57 -13.59
N ALA A 63 40.04 17.81 -13.88
CA ALA A 63 39.54 19.16 -14.12
C ALA A 63 39.72 20.04 -12.88
N ILE A 64 39.30 19.56 -11.70
CA ILE A 64 39.43 20.24 -10.40
C ILE A 64 40.92 20.49 -10.04
N LYS A 65 41.80 19.52 -10.31
CA LYS A 65 43.23 19.68 -10.05
C LYS A 65 43.82 20.84 -10.87
N LYS A 66 43.31 21.05 -12.09
CA LYS A 66 43.78 22.15 -12.98
C LYS A 66 43.11 23.48 -12.64
N GLU A 67 41.88 23.47 -12.26
CA GLU A 67 41.03 24.62 -11.92
C GLU A 67 40.28 24.34 -10.62
N PRO A 68 40.92 24.56 -9.45
CA PRO A 68 40.29 24.25 -8.14
C PRO A 68 38.98 24.98 -7.86
N GLY A 69 38.78 26.13 -8.51
CA GLY A 69 37.54 26.94 -8.38
C GLY A 69 36.42 26.55 -9.35
N TYR A 70 36.59 25.50 -10.16
CA TYR A 70 35.60 25.11 -11.16
C TYR A 70 34.42 24.39 -10.49
N THR A 71 33.39 25.16 -10.14
CA THR A 71 32.21 24.71 -9.37
C THR A 71 31.46 23.56 -10.03
N ASP A 72 31.27 23.62 -11.38
CA ASP A 72 30.52 22.58 -12.11
C ASP A 72 31.23 21.22 -12.05
N ALA A 73 32.56 21.20 -12.04
CA ALA A 73 33.33 19.96 -11.92
C ALA A 73 33.22 19.35 -10.50
N HIS A 74 33.14 20.19 -9.44
CA HIS A 74 32.88 19.73 -8.08
C HIS A 74 31.49 19.16 -7.98
N ASP A 75 30.47 19.83 -8.52
CA ASP A 75 29.10 19.40 -8.50
C ASP A 75 28.91 18.04 -9.22
N ALA A 76 29.42 17.91 -10.43
CA ALA A 76 29.39 16.67 -11.19
C ALA A 76 30.13 15.52 -10.49
N LEU A 77 31.27 15.81 -9.83
CA LEU A 77 32.01 14.81 -9.04
C LEU A 77 31.20 14.32 -7.87
N ALA A 78 30.59 15.23 -7.10
CA ALA A 78 29.75 14.86 -5.95
C ALA A 78 28.53 14.04 -6.39
N ASN A 79 27.83 14.45 -7.45
CA ASN A 79 26.71 13.72 -8.03
C ASN A 79 27.14 12.31 -8.51
N THR A 80 28.35 12.18 -9.09
CA THR A 80 28.87 10.86 -9.50
C THR A 80 29.10 9.95 -8.30
N TYR A 81 29.63 10.48 -7.20
CA TYR A 81 29.75 9.73 -5.95
C TYR A 81 28.39 9.30 -5.38
N GLN A 82 27.37 10.17 -5.42
CA GLN A 82 26.01 9.78 -5.01
C GLN A 82 25.48 8.61 -5.86
N ARG A 83 25.65 8.67 -7.19
CA ARG A 83 25.23 7.58 -8.10
C ARG A 83 25.94 6.25 -7.83
N LYS A 84 27.16 6.30 -7.30
CA LYS A 84 27.92 5.13 -6.82
C LYS A 84 27.56 4.70 -5.40
N ASN A 85 26.65 5.41 -4.72
CA ASN A 85 26.37 5.24 -3.30
C ASN A 85 27.57 5.50 -2.37
N GLU A 86 28.57 6.28 -2.84
CA GLU A 86 29.73 6.71 -2.06
C GLU A 86 29.43 8.05 -1.35
N LEU A 87 28.45 8.01 -0.42
CA LEU A 87 27.85 9.23 0.15
C LEU A 87 28.84 10.08 0.95
N ASP A 88 29.83 9.50 1.64
CA ASP A 88 30.85 10.26 2.39
C ASP A 88 31.75 11.09 1.46
N ASN A 89 32.11 10.51 0.31
CA ASN A 89 32.84 11.21 -0.73
C ASN A 89 32.00 12.35 -1.31
N ALA A 90 30.71 12.12 -1.58
CA ALA A 90 29.80 13.16 -2.05
C ALA A 90 29.68 14.33 -1.07
N ILE A 91 29.45 14.04 0.23
CA ILE A 91 29.39 15.05 1.30
C ILE A 91 30.66 15.87 1.34
N SER A 92 31.83 15.21 1.29
CA SER A 92 33.13 15.88 1.31
C SER A 92 33.28 16.86 0.16
N VAL A 93 32.92 16.46 -1.06
CA VAL A 93 33.02 17.30 -2.26
C VAL A 93 31.99 18.44 -2.23
N TYR A 94 30.74 18.20 -1.82
CA TYR A 94 29.75 19.29 -1.68
C TYR A 94 30.17 20.30 -0.61
N LYS A 95 30.69 19.87 0.53
CA LYS A 95 31.23 20.79 1.56
C LYS A 95 32.41 21.60 1.01
N LYS A 96 33.29 20.98 0.24
CA LYS A 96 34.39 21.70 -0.44
C LYS A 96 33.85 22.72 -1.43
N LEU A 97 32.83 22.36 -2.22
CA LEU A 97 32.17 23.26 -3.16
C LEU A 97 31.61 24.49 -2.44
N LEU A 98 30.97 24.31 -1.27
CA LEU A 98 30.46 25.42 -0.48
C LEU A 98 31.55 26.32 0.13
N THR A 99 32.80 25.85 0.26
CA THR A 99 33.93 26.74 0.62
C THR A 99 34.35 27.64 -0.55
N ILE A 100 34.04 27.23 -1.79
CA ILE A 100 34.34 28.01 -3.02
C ILE A 100 33.17 28.96 -3.32
N LYS A 101 31.94 28.45 -3.21
CA LYS A 101 30.71 29.19 -3.48
C LYS A 101 29.68 28.84 -2.41
N SER A 102 29.61 29.66 -1.36
CA SER A 102 28.76 29.40 -0.18
C SER A 102 27.26 29.40 -0.46
N ASP A 103 26.83 30.05 -1.54
CA ASP A 103 25.44 30.13 -2.01
C ASP A 103 25.13 29.14 -3.14
N HIS A 104 25.93 28.08 -3.30
CA HIS A 104 25.69 27.06 -4.31
C HIS A 104 24.47 26.25 -3.93
N TYR A 105 23.30 26.69 -4.40
CA TYR A 105 21.98 26.19 -3.96
C TYR A 105 21.80 24.69 -4.15
N PHE A 106 22.34 24.13 -5.24
CA PHE A 106 22.21 22.69 -5.51
C PHE A 106 23.01 21.85 -4.48
N ALA A 107 24.24 22.26 -4.15
CA ALA A 107 25.03 21.57 -3.13
C ALA A 107 24.37 21.63 -1.74
N LEU A 108 23.73 22.76 -1.40
CA LEU A 108 22.95 22.89 -0.16
C LEU A 108 21.76 21.94 -0.13
N TYR A 109 21.00 21.85 -1.24
CA TYR A 109 19.87 20.94 -1.38
C TYR A 109 20.30 19.47 -1.27
N GLU A 110 21.33 19.07 -1.98
CA GLU A 110 21.83 17.68 -1.98
C GLU A 110 22.39 17.27 -0.61
N LEU A 111 23.12 18.15 0.06
CA LEU A 111 23.55 17.89 1.45
C LEU A 111 22.35 17.74 2.39
N GLY A 112 21.32 18.59 2.26
CA GLY A 112 20.08 18.44 3.00
C GLY A 112 19.45 17.08 2.78
N SER A 113 19.38 16.62 1.54
CA SER A 113 18.82 15.32 1.16
C SER A 113 19.64 14.14 1.68
N ILE A 114 20.99 14.17 1.50
CA ILE A 114 21.86 13.10 2.00
C ILE A 114 21.78 12.98 3.52
N TYR A 115 21.77 14.11 4.25
CA TYR A 115 21.65 14.08 5.71
C TYR A 115 20.28 13.62 6.18
N PHE A 116 19.21 13.89 5.41
CA PHE A 116 17.88 13.34 5.69
C PHE A 116 17.88 11.81 5.57
N ASP A 117 18.39 11.27 4.47
CA ASP A 117 18.49 9.83 4.25
C ASP A 117 19.39 9.11 5.27
N ARG A 118 20.32 9.84 5.91
CA ARG A 118 21.18 9.38 7.01
C ARG A 118 20.62 9.66 8.41
N GLU A 119 19.39 10.12 8.50
CA GLU A 119 18.74 10.46 9.77
C GLU A 119 19.48 11.53 10.63
N SER A 120 20.40 12.24 9.99
CA SER A 120 21.09 13.37 10.63
C SER A 120 20.22 14.63 10.53
N LEU A 121 19.06 14.60 11.23
CA LEU A 121 17.96 15.55 11.07
C LEU A 121 18.37 17.02 11.31
N ASP A 122 19.27 17.28 12.27
CA ASP A 122 19.77 18.65 12.53
C ASP A 122 20.59 19.19 11.36
N SER A 123 21.50 18.37 10.81
CA SER A 123 22.29 18.74 9.65
C SER A 123 21.40 18.92 8.41
N SER A 124 20.44 18.04 8.22
CA SER A 124 19.47 18.14 7.13
C SER A 124 18.68 19.44 7.19
N ALA A 125 18.10 19.77 8.35
CA ALA A 125 17.36 21.02 8.55
C ALA A 125 18.22 22.24 8.30
N TYR A 126 19.48 22.22 8.76
CA TYR A 126 20.44 23.29 8.50
C TYR A 126 20.65 23.53 7.01
N TYR A 127 20.98 22.48 6.24
CA TYR A 127 21.28 22.64 4.83
C TYR A 127 20.04 22.99 3.99
N PHE A 128 18.86 22.42 4.26
CA PHE A 128 17.62 22.85 3.61
C PHE A 128 17.24 24.29 3.97
N GLY A 129 17.45 24.72 5.23
CA GLY A 129 17.27 26.11 5.64
C GLY A 129 18.19 27.08 4.89
N GLN A 130 19.48 26.73 4.74
CA GLN A 130 20.43 27.51 3.93
C GLN A 130 20.01 27.53 2.45
N PHE A 131 19.59 26.38 1.90
CA PHE A 131 19.07 26.30 0.53
C PHE A 131 17.91 27.28 0.32
N LEU A 132 16.90 27.26 1.17
CA LEU A 132 15.73 28.15 1.08
C LEU A 132 16.11 29.64 1.26
N SER A 133 17.17 29.93 2.01
CA SER A 133 17.65 31.30 2.17
C SER A 133 18.26 31.89 0.90
N VAL A 134 18.91 31.06 0.07
CA VAL A 134 19.56 31.49 -1.17
C VAL A 134 18.70 31.25 -2.43
N ASN A 135 17.89 30.20 -2.45
CA ASN A 135 16.95 29.95 -3.54
C ASN A 135 15.69 30.79 -3.37
N LYS A 136 15.58 31.87 -4.17
CA LYS A 136 14.44 32.79 -4.14
C LYS A 136 13.32 32.38 -5.11
N THR A 137 13.47 31.28 -5.83
CA THR A 137 12.45 30.76 -6.73
C THR A 137 11.50 29.85 -5.95
N ASN A 138 10.19 29.96 -6.22
CA ASN A 138 9.19 29.02 -5.68
C ASN A 138 9.08 27.82 -6.62
N ASP A 139 10.20 27.16 -6.85
CA ASP A 139 10.28 26.00 -7.72
C ASP A 139 10.02 24.68 -6.97
N ARG A 140 10.09 23.58 -7.69
CA ARG A 140 9.88 22.23 -7.15
C ARG A 140 10.86 21.91 -5.99
N TYR A 141 12.12 22.36 -6.09
CA TYR A 141 13.13 22.09 -5.06
C TYR A 141 12.83 22.84 -3.78
N ALA A 142 12.39 24.12 -3.88
CA ALA A 142 11.98 24.91 -2.72
C ALA A 142 10.79 24.25 -2.00
N LYS A 143 9.74 23.87 -2.72
CA LYS A 143 8.58 23.16 -2.16
C LYS A 143 8.97 21.85 -1.50
N THR A 144 9.88 21.09 -2.12
CA THR A 144 10.36 19.83 -1.52
C THR A 144 11.16 20.09 -0.25
N ALA A 145 12.04 21.10 -0.22
CA ALA A 145 12.81 21.46 0.96
C ALA A 145 11.92 21.93 2.13
N GLU A 146 10.88 22.72 1.84
CA GLU A 146 9.89 23.15 2.83
C GLU A 146 9.18 21.96 3.47
N VAL A 147 8.70 21.01 2.66
CA VAL A 147 8.07 19.78 3.14
C VAL A 147 9.06 18.97 3.99
N LYS A 148 10.33 18.82 3.53
CA LYS A 148 11.35 18.09 4.30
C LYS A 148 11.64 18.74 5.65
N ILE A 149 11.66 20.06 5.75
CA ILE A 149 11.82 20.77 7.05
C ILE A 149 10.62 20.49 7.97
N GLN A 150 9.40 20.46 7.42
CA GLN A 150 8.20 20.09 8.19
C GLN A 150 8.30 18.64 8.69
N ASN A 151 8.67 17.71 7.82
CA ASN A 151 8.87 16.31 8.19
C ASN A 151 9.97 16.13 9.24
N ILE A 152 11.08 16.86 9.14
CA ILE A 152 12.14 16.86 10.16
C ILE A 152 11.61 17.34 11.52
N SER A 153 10.80 18.40 11.52
CA SER A 153 10.22 18.91 12.76
C SER A 153 9.26 17.89 13.37
N PHE A 154 8.42 17.26 12.55
CA PHE A 154 7.53 16.18 12.97
C PHE A 154 8.31 14.97 13.50
N ALA A 155 9.33 14.49 12.76
CA ALA A 155 10.16 13.37 13.16
C ALA A 155 10.85 13.59 14.51
N LYS A 156 11.43 14.78 14.72
CA LYS A 156 12.06 15.12 16.00
C LYS A 156 11.09 15.09 17.17
N GLU A 157 9.86 15.52 16.96
CA GLU A 157 8.84 15.50 18.01
C GLU A 157 8.33 14.07 18.25
N ALA A 158 8.08 13.30 17.20
CA ALA A 158 7.69 11.90 17.29
C ALA A 158 8.75 11.04 17.99
N MET A 159 10.04 11.25 17.68
CA MET A 159 11.16 10.54 18.32
C MET A 159 11.34 10.90 19.82
N LYS A 160 10.90 12.07 20.26
CA LYS A 160 10.87 12.42 21.69
C LYS A 160 9.72 11.74 22.43
N ASN A 161 8.63 11.46 21.73
CA ASN A 161 7.40 10.86 22.25
C ASN A 161 7.10 9.56 21.50
N PRO A 162 7.98 8.54 21.59
CA PRO A 162 7.79 7.28 20.87
C PRO A 162 6.54 6.56 21.37
N VAL A 163 5.88 5.88 20.46
CA VAL A 163 4.85 4.90 20.81
C VAL A 163 5.55 3.72 21.51
N ASP A 164 4.96 3.22 22.60
CA ASP A 164 5.56 2.14 23.39
C ASP A 164 5.37 0.77 22.70
N ILE A 165 6.10 0.59 21.62
CA ILE A 165 6.14 -0.64 20.84
C ILE A 165 7.54 -0.90 20.30
N THR A 166 7.80 -2.15 19.93
CA THR A 166 9.04 -2.56 19.24
C THR A 166 8.67 -3.43 18.05
N PRO A 167 8.70 -2.89 16.81
CA PRO A 167 8.52 -3.71 15.64
C PRO A 167 9.58 -4.81 15.55
N THR A 168 9.15 -6.01 15.19
CA THR A 168 10.00 -7.19 15.10
C THR A 168 10.05 -7.67 13.66
N ASN A 169 11.27 -7.89 13.14
CA ASN A 169 11.48 -8.48 11.81
C ASN A 169 10.90 -9.90 11.77
N MET A 170 10.15 -10.26 10.73
CA MET A 170 9.54 -11.59 10.60
C MET A 170 10.54 -12.73 10.36
N GLY A 171 11.83 -12.42 10.30
CA GLY A 171 12.90 -13.40 10.23
C GLY A 171 13.15 -13.99 8.83
N PRO A 172 14.14 -14.89 8.73
CA PRO A 172 14.69 -15.33 7.44
C PRO A 172 13.76 -16.26 6.63
N SER A 173 12.70 -16.80 7.22
CA SER A 173 11.68 -17.55 6.48
C SER A 173 10.85 -16.66 5.59
N ILE A 174 10.71 -15.38 5.95
CA ILE A 174 9.91 -14.39 5.22
C ILE A 174 10.83 -13.35 4.55
N ASN A 175 11.71 -12.70 5.32
CA ASN A 175 12.60 -11.64 4.85
C ASN A 175 13.93 -12.20 4.36
N THR A 176 14.37 -11.79 3.17
CA THR A 176 15.61 -12.27 2.54
C THR A 176 16.53 -11.08 2.20
N ARG A 177 17.43 -11.25 1.25
CA ARG A 177 18.24 -10.15 0.69
C ARG A 177 17.56 -9.40 -0.44
N GLU A 178 16.42 -9.91 -0.90
CA GLU A 178 15.56 -9.24 -1.86
C GLU A 178 14.61 -8.28 -1.13
N GLN A 179 13.59 -7.76 -1.79
CA GLN A 179 12.58 -6.92 -1.14
C GLN A 179 11.31 -7.71 -0.94
N GLU A 180 10.82 -7.78 0.28
CA GLU A 180 9.55 -8.37 0.64
C GLU A 180 8.60 -7.28 1.15
N TYR A 181 7.40 -7.20 0.56
CA TYR A 181 6.42 -6.18 0.90
C TYR A 181 4.99 -6.60 0.55
N SER A 182 4.03 -5.74 0.85
CA SER A 182 2.60 -5.99 0.64
C SER A 182 2.10 -7.28 1.31
N PRO A 183 2.25 -7.43 2.65
CA PRO A 183 1.67 -8.56 3.34
C PRO A 183 0.15 -8.56 3.22
N ALA A 184 -0.47 -9.75 3.14
CA ALA A 184 -1.90 -9.97 3.29
C ALA A 184 -2.15 -11.36 3.87
N PHE A 185 -3.30 -11.57 4.50
CA PHE A 185 -3.62 -12.83 5.17
C PHE A 185 -4.88 -13.49 4.62
N SER A 186 -4.90 -14.83 4.67
CA SER A 186 -6.15 -15.58 4.65
C SER A 186 -7.03 -15.19 5.84
N ILE A 187 -8.34 -15.44 5.75
CA ILE A 187 -9.26 -15.05 6.83
C ILE A 187 -8.97 -15.76 8.17
N ASP A 188 -8.43 -16.95 8.15
CA ASP A 188 -8.00 -17.68 9.34
C ASP A 188 -6.60 -17.30 9.82
N GLU A 189 -5.93 -16.37 9.12
CA GLU A 189 -4.58 -15.89 9.40
C GLU A 189 -3.51 -16.98 9.41
N GLN A 190 -3.81 -18.15 8.79
CA GLN A 190 -2.87 -19.26 8.69
C GLN A 190 -1.99 -19.19 7.44
N THR A 191 -2.36 -18.37 6.46
CA THR A 191 -1.55 -18.13 5.26
C THR A 191 -1.21 -16.65 5.14
N LEU A 192 0.07 -16.36 5.12
CA LEU A 192 0.63 -15.06 4.78
C LEU A 192 0.96 -15.05 3.29
N TYR A 193 0.47 -14.07 2.59
CA TYR A 193 0.84 -13.75 1.22
C TYR A 193 1.71 -12.50 1.21
N ILE A 194 2.68 -12.43 0.30
CA ILE A 194 3.58 -11.28 0.14
C ILE A 194 3.91 -11.04 -1.33
N THR A 195 4.32 -9.84 -1.65
CA THR A 195 5.03 -9.53 -2.89
C THR A 195 6.53 -9.57 -2.64
N ARG A 196 7.27 -10.26 -3.49
CA ARG A 196 8.73 -10.28 -3.46
C ARG A 196 9.27 -9.74 -4.78
N ARG A 197 10.22 -8.82 -4.68
CA ARG A 197 10.93 -8.26 -5.82
C ARG A 197 12.32 -8.82 -5.89
N GLU A 198 12.56 -9.70 -6.86
CA GLU A 198 13.84 -10.36 -7.10
C GLU A 198 14.69 -9.62 -8.13
N GLY A 199 16.00 -9.91 -8.14
CA GLY A 199 16.91 -9.45 -9.18
C GLY A 199 17.71 -8.20 -8.85
N GLN A 200 17.62 -7.65 -7.65
CA GLN A 200 18.46 -6.52 -7.23
C GLN A 200 19.94 -6.89 -7.17
N LEU A 201 20.25 -8.12 -6.78
CA LEU A 201 21.62 -8.60 -6.56
C LEU A 201 22.29 -9.17 -7.82
N THR A 202 21.52 -9.49 -8.86
CA THR A 202 22.02 -10.28 -10.01
C THR A 202 22.17 -9.51 -11.30
N ASN A 203 21.93 -8.18 -11.32
CA ASN A 203 21.84 -7.36 -12.54
C ASN A 203 20.79 -7.86 -13.55
N ASN A 204 19.93 -8.78 -13.16
CA ASN A 204 18.77 -9.18 -13.94
C ASN A 204 17.71 -8.08 -13.90
N ARG A 205 16.79 -8.10 -14.87
CA ARG A 205 15.62 -7.20 -14.82
C ARG A 205 14.83 -7.55 -13.56
N PRO A 206 14.61 -6.62 -12.62
CA PRO A 206 13.85 -6.91 -11.42
C PRO A 206 12.46 -7.41 -11.79
N ASN A 207 12.03 -8.51 -11.18
CA ASN A 207 10.70 -9.08 -11.33
C ASN A 207 9.99 -9.07 -9.98
N GLU A 208 8.71 -8.77 -9.97
CA GLU A 208 7.84 -8.79 -8.80
C GLU A 208 6.86 -9.95 -8.95
N ASP A 209 6.88 -10.87 -8.00
CA ASP A 209 6.01 -12.04 -7.95
C ASP A 209 5.27 -12.14 -6.61
N LEU A 210 4.15 -12.86 -6.62
CA LEU A 210 3.38 -13.20 -5.42
C LEU A 210 3.90 -14.50 -4.81
N TYR A 211 4.13 -14.46 -3.50
CA TYR A 211 4.59 -15.57 -2.67
C TYR A 211 3.63 -15.81 -1.52
N TYR A 212 3.71 -16.98 -0.90
CA TYR A 212 2.96 -17.31 0.31
C TYR A 212 3.81 -18.11 1.29
N ALA A 213 3.46 -18.04 2.57
CA ALA A 213 3.96 -18.88 3.65
C ALA A 213 2.78 -19.37 4.50
N GLU A 214 2.93 -20.53 5.10
CA GLU A 214 1.92 -21.15 5.97
C GLU A 214 2.39 -21.09 7.42
N ASN A 215 1.49 -20.78 8.35
CA ASN A 215 1.77 -20.85 9.78
C ASN A 215 1.52 -22.27 10.27
N ILE A 216 2.56 -22.91 10.77
CA ILE A 216 2.50 -24.27 11.33
C ILE A 216 3.04 -24.25 12.76
N GLY A 217 2.13 -24.33 13.74
CA GLY A 217 2.51 -24.32 15.15
C GLY A 217 3.26 -23.05 15.57
N ASP A 218 2.73 -21.90 15.22
CA ASP A 218 3.25 -20.55 15.47
C ASP A 218 4.58 -20.22 14.75
N ASN A 219 4.96 -21.01 13.75
CA ASN A 219 6.13 -20.76 12.91
C ASN A 219 5.75 -20.63 11.44
N TRP A 220 6.28 -19.62 10.77
CA TRP A 220 6.14 -19.45 9.34
C TRP A 220 7.05 -20.38 8.57
N THR A 221 6.50 -21.09 7.59
CA THR A 221 7.31 -21.83 6.59
C THR A 221 8.12 -20.84 5.74
N GLU A 222 9.13 -21.33 5.04
CA GLU A 222 9.76 -20.54 3.98
C GLU A 222 8.74 -20.15 2.92
N ILE A 223 8.89 -18.92 2.39
CA ILE A 223 8.00 -18.40 1.33
C ILE A 223 8.13 -19.23 0.05
N LYS A 224 7.00 -19.48 -0.60
CA LYS A 224 6.87 -20.23 -1.85
C LYS A 224 6.23 -19.35 -2.92
N ASN A 225 6.78 -19.37 -4.13
CA ASN A 225 6.19 -18.68 -5.28
C ASN A 225 4.82 -19.29 -5.63
N LEU A 226 3.78 -18.46 -5.85
CA LEU A 226 2.44 -18.93 -6.23
C LEU A 226 2.42 -19.59 -7.63
N GLY A 227 3.36 -19.22 -8.48
CA GLY A 227 3.48 -19.79 -9.83
C GLY A 227 2.33 -19.45 -10.78
N PRO A 228 2.36 -20.06 -11.96
CA PRO A 228 1.27 -19.90 -12.93
C PRO A 228 -0.06 -20.51 -12.42
N PRO A 229 -1.21 -19.93 -12.77
CA PRO A 229 -1.39 -18.84 -13.75
C PRO A 229 -1.32 -17.43 -13.16
N ILE A 230 -1.03 -17.26 -11.85
CA ILE A 230 -0.99 -15.95 -11.20
C ILE A 230 0.28 -15.22 -11.61
N ASN A 231 1.44 -15.75 -11.23
CA ASN A 231 2.74 -15.19 -11.61
C ASN A 231 3.08 -15.47 -13.07
N THR A 232 3.67 -14.48 -13.74
CA THR A 232 4.09 -14.56 -15.15
C THR A 232 5.53 -14.05 -15.30
N VAL A 233 5.95 -13.73 -16.51
CA VAL A 233 7.24 -13.05 -16.78
C VAL A 233 7.17 -11.54 -16.56
N GLU A 234 5.98 -11.02 -16.34
CA GLU A 234 5.74 -9.62 -16.03
C GLU A 234 5.70 -9.43 -14.49
N ASN A 235 5.40 -8.23 -14.03
CA ASN A 235 5.34 -7.93 -12.59
C ASN A 235 3.94 -8.17 -12.05
N GLU A 236 3.84 -8.99 -11.02
CA GLU A 236 2.63 -9.22 -10.22
C GLU A 236 2.90 -8.84 -8.76
N GLY A 237 1.98 -8.08 -8.15
CA GLY A 237 2.17 -7.63 -6.77
C GLY A 237 0.93 -7.04 -6.14
N ALA A 238 1.08 -6.58 -4.91
CA ALA A 238 0.06 -5.87 -4.13
C ALA A 238 -1.34 -6.47 -4.30
N PHE A 239 -1.77 -7.31 -3.38
CA PHE A 239 -2.98 -8.09 -3.54
C PHE A 239 -3.86 -8.05 -2.28
N SER A 240 -5.10 -8.51 -2.44
CA SER A 240 -6.08 -8.64 -1.37
C SER A 240 -6.87 -9.93 -1.54
N VAL A 241 -7.00 -10.68 -0.47
CA VAL A 241 -7.76 -11.92 -0.42
C VAL A 241 -9.16 -11.62 0.08
N SER A 242 -10.19 -12.18 -0.56
CA SER A 242 -11.56 -12.08 -0.05
C SER A 242 -11.72 -12.81 1.27
N ALA A 243 -12.65 -12.37 2.11
CA ALA A 243 -12.89 -12.95 3.43
C ALA A 243 -13.27 -14.44 3.40
N ASP A 244 -13.86 -14.93 2.30
CA ASP A 244 -14.17 -16.33 2.11
C ASP A 244 -13.02 -17.16 1.50
N GLY A 245 -11.89 -16.50 1.17
CA GLY A 245 -10.70 -17.14 0.59
C GLY A 245 -10.84 -17.55 -0.87
N HIS A 246 -11.98 -17.24 -1.54
CA HIS A 246 -12.25 -17.69 -2.90
C HIS A 246 -11.70 -16.78 -3.99
N TYR A 247 -11.38 -15.54 -3.65
CA TYR A 247 -10.94 -14.52 -4.60
C TYR A 247 -9.63 -13.90 -4.17
N ILE A 248 -8.71 -13.75 -5.10
CA ILE A 248 -7.54 -12.87 -4.96
C ILE A 248 -7.67 -11.76 -6.00
N PHE A 249 -7.71 -10.52 -5.52
CA PHE A 249 -7.51 -9.32 -6.31
C PHE A 249 -6.02 -8.96 -6.26
N PHE A 250 -5.39 -8.73 -7.38
CA PHE A 250 -3.97 -8.40 -7.42
C PHE A 250 -3.65 -7.45 -8.56
N THR A 251 -2.50 -6.82 -8.48
CA THR A 251 -1.97 -5.95 -9.53
C THR A 251 -1.11 -6.78 -10.47
N SER A 252 -1.27 -6.58 -11.78
CA SER A 252 -0.29 -7.05 -12.75
C SER A 252 0.01 -5.96 -13.77
N CYS A 253 1.30 -5.73 -14.01
CA CYS A 253 1.78 -4.68 -14.91
C CYS A 253 2.21 -5.29 -16.25
N SER A 254 1.82 -4.65 -17.34
CA SER A 254 2.17 -5.08 -18.70
C SER A 254 1.65 -6.46 -19.12
N ARG A 255 0.75 -7.06 -18.34
CA ARG A 255 0.16 -8.38 -18.64
C ARG A 255 -0.71 -8.31 -19.90
N PRO A 256 -0.63 -9.30 -20.82
CA PRO A 256 -1.48 -9.35 -22.00
C PRO A 256 -2.98 -9.31 -21.65
N GLY A 257 -3.72 -8.41 -22.30
CA GLY A 257 -5.13 -8.15 -22.00
C GLY A 257 -5.37 -7.05 -20.95
N GLY A 258 -4.31 -6.42 -20.44
CA GLY A 258 -4.37 -5.21 -19.64
C GLY A 258 -4.79 -3.99 -20.44
N LYS A 259 -5.19 -2.92 -19.76
CA LYS A 259 -5.62 -1.62 -20.34
C LYS A 259 -4.61 -0.51 -20.13
N GLY A 260 -3.98 -0.48 -18.95
CA GLY A 260 -3.02 0.53 -18.54
C GLY A 260 -1.60 0.00 -18.39
N GLN A 261 -0.78 0.74 -17.66
CA GLN A 261 0.56 0.27 -17.29
C GLN A 261 0.49 -0.87 -16.29
N CYS A 262 -0.36 -0.72 -15.28
CA CYS A 262 -0.73 -1.74 -14.31
C CYS A 262 -2.25 -1.75 -14.15
N ASP A 263 -2.81 -2.92 -14.04
CA ASP A 263 -4.25 -3.17 -13.89
C ASP A 263 -4.52 -4.05 -12.68
N ILE A 264 -5.73 -3.98 -12.15
CA ILE A 264 -6.23 -4.89 -11.12
C ILE A 264 -6.86 -6.10 -11.81
N TRP A 265 -6.41 -7.27 -11.40
CA TRP A 265 -6.87 -8.57 -11.87
C TRP A 265 -7.52 -9.35 -10.73
N LEU A 266 -8.35 -10.32 -11.09
CA LEU A 266 -9.05 -11.21 -10.18
C LEU A 266 -8.76 -12.64 -10.58
N THR A 267 -8.36 -13.49 -9.62
CA THR A 267 -8.38 -14.95 -9.79
C THR A 267 -9.34 -15.59 -8.80
N ILE A 268 -9.87 -16.74 -9.17
CA ILE A 268 -10.91 -17.45 -8.41
C ILE A 268 -10.37 -18.83 -8.07
N ASP A 269 -10.45 -19.19 -6.79
CA ASP A 269 -10.18 -20.56 -6.36
C ASP A 269 -11.25 -21.53 -6.89
N LYS A 270 -10.79 -22.61 -7.52
CA LYS A 270 -11.62 -23.73 -8.00
C LYS A 270 -11.08 -25.01 -7.39
N ASP A 271 -11.68 -25.40 -6.28
CA ASP A 271 -11.35 -26.64 -5.57
C ASP A 271 -9.85 -26.73 -5.17
N GLY A 272 -9.31 -25.64 -4.59
CA GLY A 272 -7.94 -25.54 -4.13
C GLY A 272 -6.91 -25.20 -5.22
N LYS A 273 -7.37 -24.76 -6.38
CA LYS A 273 -6.50 -24.31 -7.48
C LYS A 273 -6.94 -22.94 -8.01
N TRP A 274 -6.02 -22.03 -8.11
CA TRP A 274 -6.27 -20.71 -8.69
C TRP A 274 -6.54 -20.82 -10.21
N GLY A 275 -7.64 -20.21 -10.63
CA GLY A 275 -8.04 -20.15 -12.03
C GLY A 275 -7.25 -19.10 -12.82
N GLN A 276 -7.50 -19.05 -14.15
CA GLN A 276 -6.93 -18.01 -15.01
C GLN A 276 -7.40 -16.63 -14.55
N PRO A 277 -6.47 -15.67 -14.35
CA PRO A 277 -6.82 -14.33 -13.94
C PRO A 277 -7.68 -13.59 -14.97
N LEU A 278 -8.64 -12.83 -14.46
CA LEU A 278 -9.57 -12.00 -15.20
C LEU A 278 -9.26 -10.51 -14.93
N ASN A 279 -9.03 -9.73 -15.98
CA ASN A 279 -8.92 -8.28 -15.85
C ASN A 279 -10.27 -7.69 -15.43
N LEU A 280 -10.32 -6.83 -14.40
CA LEU A 280 -11.57 -6.24 -13.91
C LEU A 280 -12.22 -5.28 -14.92
N GLN A 281 -11.51 -4.91 -15.98
CA GLN A 281 -12.00 -4.03 -17.04
C GLN A 281 -12.50 -2.67 -16.52
N SER A 282 -13.11 -1.86 -17.41
CA SER A 282 -13.79 -0.63 -16.99
C SER A 282 -15.05 -0.97 -16.18
N PRO A 283 -15.35 -0.18 -15.14
CA PRO A 283 -14.77 1.13 -14.82
C PRO A 283 -13.57 1.08 -13.86
N ILE A 284 -13.14 -0.11 -13.40
CA ILE A 284 -12.01 -0.24 -12.46
C ILE A 284 -10.71 0.12 -13.17
N ASN A 285 -10.34 -0.64 -14.21
CA ASN A 285 -9.12 -0.43 -14.97
C ASN A 285 -9.31 0.58 -16.10
N THR A 286 -8.33 1.47 -16.25
CA THR A 286 -8.30 2.53 -17.27
C THR A 286 -7.01 2.42 -18.09
N LYS A 287 -6.66 3.44 -18.86
CA LYS A 287 -5.35 3.55 -19.51
C LYS A 287 -4.22 4.02 -18.58
N ASN A 288 -4.58 4.36 -17.36
CA ASN A 288 -3.68 4.87 -16.33
C ASN A 288 -3.10 3.71 -15.48
N TRP A 289 -2.61 3.99 -14.31
CA TRP A 289 -2.10 3.01 -13.36
C TRP A 289 -3.15 2.74 -12.28
N GLU A 290 -3.58 1.50 -12.16
CA GLU A 290 -4.46 1.00 -11.11
C GLU A 290 -3.78 -0.14 -10.38
N SER A 291 -3.70 -0.05 -9.05
CA SER A 291 -2.91 -0.98 -8.24
C SER A 291 -3.37 -1.04 -6.78
N GLN A 292 -2.77 -1.94 -6.01
CA GLN A 292 -2.90 -2.03 -4.56
C GLN A 292 -4.36 -2.18 -4.12
N PRO A 293 -5.06 -3.21 -4.61
CA PRO A 293 -6.44 -3.46 -4.26
C PRO A 293 -6.59 -3.83 -2.78
N SER A 294 -7.70 -3.43 -2.17
CA SER A 294 -8.16 -3.87 -0.85
C SER A 294 -9.66 -4.08 -0.87
N ILE A 295 -10.09 -5.34 -0.77
CA ILE A 295 -11.50 -5.70 -0.81
C ILE A 295 -12.11 -5.67 0.60
N SER A 296 -13.27 -5.05 0.75
CA SER A 296 -14.02 -5.08 2.01
C SER A 296 -14.43 -6.50 2.38
N SER A 297 -14.61 -6.76 3.68
CA SER A 297 -14.92 -8.10 4.20
C SER A 297 -16.24 -8.69 3.66
N ASN A 298 -17.16 -7.84 3.22
CA ASN A 298 -18.40 -8.25 2.56
C ASN A 298 -18.26 -8.47 1.04
N GLY A 299 -17.05 -8.31 0.48
CA GLY A 299 -16.75 -8.48 -0.94
C GLY A 299 -17.37 -7.44 -1.88
N ARG A 300 -17.97 -6.35 -1.35
CA ARG A 300 -18.73 -5.39 -2.17
C ARG A 300 -18.04 -4.08 -2.45
N ILE A 301 -17.04 -3.69 -1.69
CA ILE A 301 -16.32 -2.42 -1.88
C ILE A 301 -14.86 -2.72 -2.14
N LEU A 302 -14.37 -2.33 -3.30
CA LEU A 302 -12.96 -2.40 -3.65
C LEU A 302 -12.33 -1.02 -3.48
N TYR A 303 -11.36 -0.91 -2.59
CA TYR A 303 -10.46 0.24 -2.46
C TYR A 303 -9.22 -0.04 -3.28
N PHE A 304 -8.63 0.98 -3.88
CA PHE A 304 -7.42 0.84 -4.69
C PHE A 304 -6.74 2.19 -4.93
N ALA A 305 -5.47 2.16 -5.28
CA ALA A 305 -4.69 3.33 -5.64
C ALA A 305 -4.68 3.54 -7.17
N SER A 306 -4.78 4.79 -7.62
CA SER A 306 -4.77 5.13 -9.05
C SER A 306 -4.34 6.57 -9.31
N ASP A 307 -3.60 6.79 -10.40
CA ASP A 307 -3.23 8.11 -10.93
C ASP A 307 -4.21 8.62 -12.01
N ARG A 308 -5.46 8.07 -12.01
CA ARG A 308 -6.52 8.49 -12.94
C ARG A 308 -6.87 9.95 -12.78
N LEU A 309 -7.36 10.56 -13.86
CA LEU A 309 -7.80 11.96 -13.85
C LEU A 309 -8.94 12.21 -12.86
N GLY A 310 -8.87 13.38 -12.21
CA GLY A 310 -9.87 13.84 -11.25
C GLY A 310 -9.52 13.55 -9.80
N GLY A 311 -8.27 13.17 -9.53
CA GLY A 311 -7.69 13.08 -8.19
C GLY A 311 -7.20 14.44 -7.65
N PHE A 312 -6.64 14.41 -6.45
CA PHE A 312 -6.07 15.57 -5.75
C PHE A 312 -4.55 15.67 -5.94
N GLY A 313 -3.87 14.52 -6.08
CA GLY A 313 -2.42 14.43 -6.15
C GLY A 313 -1.88 13.65 -7.34
N GLY A 314 -0.81 12.92 -7.09
CA GLY A 314 -0.22 12.00 -8.06
C GLY A 314 -1.02 10.70 -8.11
N ILE A 315 -0.91 9.91 -7.03
CA ILE A 315 -1.68 8.68 -6.84
C ILE A 315 -2.65 8.94 -5.69
N ASP A 316 -3.92 8.68 -5.92
CA ASP A 316 -4.99 8.83 -4.93
C ASP A 316 -5.62 7.49 -4.59
N ILE A 317 -6.25 7.38 -3.43
CA ILE A 317 -7.09 6.25 -3.06
C ILE A 317 -8.52 6.47 -3.55
N TRP A 318 -9.03 5.46 -4.25
CA TRP A 318 -10.37 5.39 -4.83
C TRP A 318 -11.14 4.20 -4.28
N LYS A 319 -12.47 4.25 -4.38
CA LYS A 319 -13.32 3.09 -4.09
C LYS A 319 -14.35 2.87 -5.19
N SER A 320 -14.72 1.60 -5.40
CA SER A 320 -15.84 1.20 -6.25
C SER A 320 -16.71 0.19 -5.51
N THR A 321 -18.01 0.21 -5.79
CA THR A 321 -18.98 -0.69 -5.17
C THR A 321 -19.48 -1.71 -6.19
N PHE A 322 -19.47 -2.98 -5.83
CA PHE A 322 -20.05 -4.05 -6.63
C PHE A 322 -21.57 -4.10 -6.46
N THR A 323 -22.29 -3.98 -7.57
CA THR A 323 -23.76 -3.99 -7.65
C THR A 323 -24.22 -5.11 -8.57
N ASP A 324 -25.52 -5.29 -8.71
CA ASP A 324 -26.10 -6.29 -9.62
C ASP A 324 -25.73 -6.03 -11.10
N SER A 325 -25.35 -4.80 -11.44
CA SER A 325 -24.85 -4.39 -12.77
C SER A 325 -23.32 -4.45 -12.90
N GLY A 326 -22.59 -4.93 -11.88
CA GLY A 326 -21.13 -4.97 -11.82
C GLY A 326 -20.54 -3.83 -10.99
N TRP A 327 -19.25 -3.54 -11.19
CA TRP A 327 -18.54 -2.48 -10.47
C TRP A 327 -19.04 -1.09 -10.86
N SER A 328 -19.36 -0.27 -9.87
CA SER A 328 -19.73 1.13 -10.06
C SER A 328 -18.54 1.97 -10.57
N LYS A 329 -18.82 3.15 -11.15
CA LYS A 329 -17.77 4.13 -11.41
C LYS A 329 -17.02 4.45 -10.11
N PRO A 330 -15.68 4.37 -10.09
CA PRO A 330 -14.89 4.68 -8.90
C PRO A 330 -15.08 6.11 -8.41
N VAL A 331 -15.10 6.26 -7.09
CA VAL A 331 -15.21 7.54 -6.38
C VAL A 331 -13.93 7.77 -5.60
N ASN A 332 -13.34 8.96 -5.74
CA ASN A 332 -12.20 9.41 -4.96
C ASN A 332 -12.60 9.53 -3.48
N LEU A 333 -11.73 9.13 -2.54
CA LEU A 333 -12.05 9.20 -1.09
C LEU A 333 -12.10 10.62 -0.54
N GLY A 334 -11.70 11.62 -1.32
CA GLY A 334 -11.78 13.04 -0.96
C GLY A 334 -10.55 13.59 -0.25
N PRO A 335 -10.55 14.91 0.02
CA PRO A 335 -9.36 15.64 0.48
C PRO A 335 -8.97 15.36 1.93
N GLU A 336 -9.80 14.67 2.72
CA GLU A 336 -9.42 14.22 4.06
C GLU A 336 -8.40 13.08 3.99
N ILE A 337 -8.48 12.24 2.94
CA ILE A 337 -7.59 11.09 2.71
C ILE A 337 -6.51 11.44 1.70
N ASN A 338 -6.90 11.99 0.55
CA ASN A 338 -6.01 12.25 -0.57
C ASN A 338 -5.46 13.68 -0.51
N THR A 339 -4.16 13.82 -0.69
CA THR A 339 -3.44 15.09 -0.66
C THR A 339 -2.96 15.50 -2.06
N SER A 340 -2.07 16.47 -2.16
CA SER A 340 -1.40 16.83 -3.42
C SER A 340 -0.22 15.92 -3.76
N LYS A 341 0.02 14.87 -2.98
CA LYS A 341 1.10 13.87 -3.16
C LYS A 341 0.51 12.51 -3.47
N ASP A 342 1.22 11.46 -3.12
CA ASP A 342 0.81 10.09 -3.35
C ASP A 342 0.23 9.49 -2.06
N GLU A 343 -0.99 8.95 -2.14
CA GLU A 343 -1.62 8.09 -1.15
C GLU A 343 -1.77 6.69 -1.74
N GLN A 344 -1.23 5.69 -1.02
CA GLN A 344 -1.03 4.35 -1.55
C GLN A 344 -1.37 3.28 -0.50
N PHE A 345 -1.43 2.02 -0.94
CA PHE A 345 -1.60 0.84 -0.10
C PHE A 345 -2.79 0.94 0.85
N PRO A 346 -4.01 1.22 0.36
CA PRO A 346 -5.18 1.16 1.23
C PRO A 346 -5.38 -0.25 1.76
N PHE A 347 -5.62 -0.37 3.06
CA PHE A 347 -6.08 -1.60 3.70
C PHE A 347 -7.34 -1.31 4.50
N ILE A 348 -8.49 -1.74 3.98
CA ILE A 348 -9.74 -1.71 4.72
C ILE A 348 -9.80 -2.91 5.66
N HIS A 349 -9.84 -2.66 6.96
CA HIS A 349 -9.95 -3.72 7.95
C HIS A 349 -11.28 -4.47 7.84
N SER A 350 -11.33 -5.68 8.36
CA SER A 350 -12.52 -6.55 8.30
C SER A 350 -13.76 -5.98 9.01
N ASP A 351 -13.62 -4.94 9.83
CA ASP A 351 -14.72 -4.18 10.42
C ASP A 351 -15.46 -3.27 9.41
N ASN A 352 -14.89 -3.09 8.21
CA ASN A 352 -15.37 -2.24 7.11
C ASN A 352 -15.46 -0.73 7.42
N VAL A 353 -14.90 -0.27 8.54
CA VAL A 353 -14.93 1.14 8.96
C VAL A 353 -13.56 1.72 9.26
N THR A 354 -12.55 0.87 9.48
CA THR A 354 -11.16 1.30 9.73
C THR A 354 -10.32 1.12 8.48
N LEU A 355 -9.73 2.21 8.00
CA LEU A 355 -8.83 2.24 6.83
C LEU A 355 -7.44 2.61 7.28
N TYR A 356 -6.47 1.76 6.95
CA TYR A 356 -5.05 2.08 7.04
C TYR A 356 -4.52 2.36 5.63
N PHE A 357 -3.53 3.23 5.52
CA PHE A 357 -2.92 3.57 4.22
C PHE A 357 -1.56 4.23 4.40
N SER A 358 -0.80 4.36 3.33
CA SER A 358 0.47 5.08 3.29
C SER A 358 0.30 6.41 2.57
N SER A 359 0.96 7.47 3.05
CA SER A 359 0.92 8.79 2.44
C SER A 359 2.29 9.48 2.42
N GLU A 360 2.56 10.17 1.30
CA GLU A 360 3.69 11.09 1.14
C GLU A 360 3.30 12.55 1.45
N GLY A 361 2.01 12.84 1.63
CA GLY A 361 1.51 14.22 1.71
C GLY A 361 0.95 14.63 3.04
N HIS A 362 0.46 13.71 3.86
CA HIS A 362 0.09 14.01 5.24
C HIS A 362 1.33 14.28 6.10
N PRO A 363 1.21 15.09 7.19
CA PRO A 363 2.33 15.34 8.08
C PRO A 363 2.93 14.05 8.63
N GLY A 364 4.21 13.83 8.35
CA GLY A 364 4.89 12.58 8.66
C GLY A 364 6.38 12.76 8.90
N MET A 365 7.07 11.65 9.12
CA MET A 365 8.49 11.59 9.44
C MET A 365 9.36 11.47 8.20
N GLY A 366 8.87 10.70 7.20
CA GLY A 366 9.72 10.15 6.17
C GLY A 366 9.37 10.49 4.73
N LYS A 367 9.65 9.53 3.90
CA LYS A 367 9.30 9.57 2.48
C LYS A 367 7.84 9.19 2.29
N SER A 368 7.40 8.16 3.02
CA SER A 368 6.01 7.73 3.09
C SER A 368 5.75 7.16 4.48
N ASP A 369 4.67 7.54 5.09
CA ASP A 369 4.29 7.18 6.45
C ASP A 369 2.95 6.45 6.47
N LEU A 370 2.74 5.62 7.49
CA LEU A 370 1.50 4.89 7.73
C LEU A 370 0.51 5.71 8.55
N PHE A 371 -0.75 5.64 8.13
CA PHE A 371 -1.88 6.35 8.75
C PHE A 371 -3.05 5.43 9.00
N VAL A 372 -3.89 5.78 9.97
CA VAL A 372 -5.18 5.17 10.24
C VAL A 372 -6.29 6.21 10.24
N THR A 373 -7.47 5.85 9.75
CA THR A 373 -8.67 6.66 9.80
C THR A 373 -9.92 5.79 9.95
N HIS A 374 -11.02 6.38 10.41
CA HIS A 374 -12.27 5.68 10.64
C HIS A 374 -13.41 6.32 9.84
N LEU A 375 -14.26 5.48 9.27
CA LEU A 375 -15.48 5.88 8.59
C LEU A 375 -16.55 6.21 9.63
N ARG A 376 -17.07 7.44 9.61
CA ARG A 376 -18.15 7.89 10.49
C ARG A 376 -19.51 7.39 9.98
N PRO A 377 -20.54 7.36 10.85
CA PRO A 377 -21.90 7.00 10.45
C PRO A 377 -22.50 7.89 9.34
N ASP A 378 -22.01 9.12 9.17
CA ASP A 378 -22.41 10.03 8.09
C ASP A 378 -21.74 9.71 6.73
N GLY A 379 -20.94 8.64 6.67
CA GLY A 379 -20.25 8.19 5.46
C GLY A 379 -18.97 8.97 5.14
N LYS A 380 -18.49 9.85 6.02
CA LYS A 380 -17.26 10.62 5.84
C LYS A 380 -16.12 10.01 6.66
N TRP A 381 -14.92 10.08 6.14
CA TRP A 381 -13.72 9.69 6.86
C TRP A 381 -13.36 10.72 7.93
N GLN A 382 -12.78 10.25 9.02
CA GLN A 382 -12.14 11.11 10.00
C GLN A 382 -10.79 11.62 9.45
N LYS A 383 -10.23 12.65 10.09
CA LYS A 383 -8.87 13.09 9.79
C LYS A 383 -7.90 11.94 10.08
N PRO A 384 -7.01 11.56 9.13
CA PRO A 384 -6.03 10.51 9.35
C PRO A 384 -5.08 10.83 10.52
N GLN A 385 -4.79 9.79 11.30
CA GLN A 385 -3.81 9.82 12.38
C GLN A 385 -2.54 9.09 11.93
N ASN A 386 -1.38 9.74 12.06
CA ASN A 386 -0.07 9.12 11.84
C ASN A 386 0.18 8.07 12.94
N LEU A 387 0.72 6.90 12.58
CA LEU A 387 0.94 5.81 13.53
C LEU A 387 2.11 6.07 14.49
N GLY A 388 2.94 7.06 14.22
CA GLY A 388 4.02 7.51 15.10
C GLY A 388 5.31 6.68 14.98
N TYR A 389 6.36 7.15 15.71
CA TYR A 389 7.64 6.45 15.82
C TYR A 389 7.56 5.39 16.93
N PRO A 390 8.13 4.18 16.77
CA PRO A 390 9.01 3.72 15.70
C PRO A 390 8.31 2.97 14.55
N ILE A 391 6.97 3.02 14.45
CA ILE A 391 6.26 2.41 13.32
C ILE A 391 6.66 3.10 12.03
N ASN A 392 6.49 4.44 12.02
CA ASN A 392 6.95 5.29 10.94
C ASN A 392 8.41 5.70 11.17
N THR A 393 9.17 5.74 10.09
CA THR A 393 10.59 6.08 10.05
C THR A 393 10.85 7.25 9.10
N THR A 394 12.11 7.59 8.85
CA THR A 394 12.47 8.57 7.81
C THR A 394 12.47 7.98 6.39
N GLY A 395 12.22 6.69 6.26
CA GLY A 395 12.18 5.94 5.00
C GLY A 395 10.82 5.79 4.38
N TYR A 396 10.64 4.66 3.72
CA TYR A 396 9.36 4.18 3.22
C TYR A 396 8.76 3.18 4.20
N ASP A 397 7.62 3.53 4.77
CA ASP A 397 6.80 2.65 5.58
C ASP A 397 5.49 2.41 4.83
N TRP A 398 5.32 1.18 4.33
CA TRP A 398 4.27 0.84 3.38
C TRP A 398 3.39 -0.30 3.83
N ASN A 399 2.19 -0.32 3.30
CA ASN A 399 1.30 -1.46 3.25
C ASN A 399 1.13 -2.19 4.59
N ILE A 400 0.50 -1.53 5.52
CA ILE A 400 0.11 -2.16 6.79
C ILE A 400 -1.15 -2.99 6.61
N VAL A 401 -1.13 -4.20 7.18
CA VAL A 401 -2.31 -5.03 7.40
C VAL A 401 -2.44 -5.33 8.89
N VAL A 402 -3.67 -5.44 9.35
CA VAL A 402 -3.98 -5.63 10.77
C VAL A 402 -4.83 -6.88 10.94
N SER A 403 -4.48 -7.69 11.94
CA SER A 403 -5.23 -8.89 12.31
C SER A 403 -6.70 -8.58 12.60
N ARG A 404 -7.57 -9.56 12.43
CA ARG A 404 -9.02 -9.42 12.63
C ARG A 404 -9.39 -8.95 14.03
N ASP A 405 -8.62 -9.32 15.04
CA ASP A 405 -8.84 -8.85 16.41
C ASP A 405 -8.36 -7.41 16.65
N GLY A 406 -7.78 -6.77 15.62
CA GLY A 406 -7.28 -5.40 15.65
C GLY A 406 -5.97 -5.22 16.40
N LYS A 407 -5.32 -6.29 16.88
CA LYS A 407 -4.17 -6.20 17.77
C LYS A 407 -2.84 -6.24 17.07
N THR A 408 -2.65 -7.19 16.17
CA THR A 408 -1.35 -7.40 15.52
C THR A 408 -1.33 -6.72 14.15
N ALA A 409 -0.30 -5.94 13.90
CA ALA A 409 -0.03 -5.32 12.62
C ALA A 409 1.19 -5.94 11.94
N TYR A 410 1.16 -5.96 10.62
CA TYR A 410 2.27 -6.35 9.75
C TYR A 410 2.44 -5.28 8.69
N TYR A 411 3.65 -4.84 8.44
CA TYR A 411 3.94 -3.77 7.49
C TYR A 411 5.33 -3.91 6.88
N SER A 412 5.61 -3.13 5.86
CA SER A 412 6.91 -3.13 5.18
C SER A 412 7.66 -1.83 5.46
N SER A 413 8.94 -1.93 5.82
CA SER A 413 9.82 -0.77 6.06
C SER A 413 11.21 -0.99 5.48
N ASP A 414 11.83 0.10 4.98
CA ASP A 414 13.20 0.08 4.41
C ASP A 414 14.27 0.67 5.35
N LYS A 415 13.88 1.08 6.58
CA LYS A 415 14.76 1.81 7.50
C LYS A 415 14.94 1.18 8.88
N MET A 416 14.38 0.01 9.09
CA MET A 416 14.57 -0.69 10.36
C MET A 416 15.99 -1.22 10.51
N PRO A 417 16.59 -1.18 11.73
CA PRO A 417 18.03 -1.48 11.94
C PRO A 417 18.44 -2.91 11.57
N ASP A 418 17.51 -3.87 11.65
CA ASP A 418 17.73 -5.31 11.40
C ASP A 418 17.26 -5.77 10.01
N GLY A 419 16.95 -4.82 9.11
CA GLY A 419 16.55 -5.08 7.72
C GLY A 419 17.60 -5.84 6.93
N LYS A 420 17.15 -6.63 5.95
CA LYS A 420 17.98 -7.54 5.15
C LYS A 420 18.14 -7.09 3.70
N GLY A 421 17.04 -6.72 3.03
CA GLY A 421 16.99 -6.55 1.59
C GLY A 421 16.51 -5.20 1.08
N GLY A 422 16.30 -4.25 1.94
CA GLY A 422 15.65 -2.96 1.65
C GLY A 422 14.29 -2.92 2.31
N LEU A 423 13.19 -3.19 1.58
CA LEU A 423 11.89 -3.40 2.22
C LEU A 423 11.83 -4.80 2.82
N ASP A 424 11.62 -4.86 4.12
CA ASP A 424 11.37 -6.09 4.88
C ASP A 424 10.02 -6.00 5.61
N ILE A 425 9.43 -7.14 5.94
CA ILE A 425 8.16 -7.21 6.67
C ILE A 425 8.42 -7.29 8.17
N TYR A 426 7.74 -6.43 8.91
CA TYR A 426 7.79 -6.33 10.37
C TYR A 426 6.41 -6.56 10.97
N THR A 427 6.39 -6.99 12.21
CA THR A 427 5.16 -7.17 13.01
C THR A 427 5.28 -6.49 14.36
N PHE A 428 4.16 -6.02 14.89
CA PHE A 428 4.07 -5.42 16.22
C PHE A 428 2.64 -5.45 16.75
N GLU A 429 2.48 -5.29 18.06
CA GLU A 429 1.17 -5.12 18.66
C GLU A 429 0.73 -3.65 18.57
N LEU A 430 -0.42 -3.38 17.95
CA LEU A 430 -0.98 -2.04 17.80
C LEU A 430 -1.39 -1.46 19.17
N PRO A 431 -1.04 -0.22 19.48
CA PRO A 431 -1.63 0.53 20.58
C PRO A 431 -3.15 0.58 20.51
N THR A 432 -3.81 0.55 21.65
CA THR A 432 -5.27 0.43 21.72
C THR A 432 -6.00 1.52 20.93
N GLU A 433 -5.49 2.73 20.93
CA GLU A 433 -6.04 3.90 20.23
C GLU A 433 -5.90 3.86 18.70
N LEU A 434 -5.04 2.99 18.18
CA LEU A 434 -4.80 2.80 16.74
C LEU A 434 -5.48 1.53 16.19
N ARG A 435 -6.15 0.75 17.07
CA ARG A 435 -6.76 -0.53 16.71
C ARG A 435 -8.07 -0.34 15.95
N ALA A 436 -8.28 -1.23 15.00
CA ALA A 436 -9.58 -1.47 14.41
C ALA A 436 -10.54 -2.16 15.41
N THR A 437 -11.82 -2.13 15.10
CA THR A 437 -12.82 -2.88 15.89
C THR A 437 -12.58 -4.37 15.71
N GLN A 438 -12.52 -5.08 16.84
CA GLN A 438 -12.35 -6.54 16.84
C GLN A 438 -13.46 -7.23 16.04
N VAL A 439 -13.04 -8.11 15.12
CA VAL A 439 -13.91 -8.92 14.29
C VAL A 439 -13.59 -10.39 14.54
N SER A 440 -14.64 -11.18 14.75
CA SER A 440 -14.58 -12.64 14.73
C SER A 440 -15.09 -13.15 13.38
N TYR A 441 -15.05 -14.44 13.12
CA TYR A 441 -15.61 -14.98 11.88
C TYR A 441 -16.48 -16.21 12.12
N VAL A 442 -17.52 -16.30 11.29
CA VAL A 442 -18.39 -17.47 11.22
C VAL A 442 -17.89 -18.35 10.09
N ARG A 443 -17.74 -19.62 10.37
CA ARG A 443 -17.59 -20.67 9.37
C ARG A 443 -18.84 -21.52 9.36
N GLY A 444 -19.64 -21.43 8.31
CA GLY A 444 -20.88 -22.15 8.18
C GLY A 444 -20.82 -23.26 7.14
N LEU A 445 -21.60 -24.32 7.35
CA LEU A 445 -21.81 -25.40 6.40
C LEU A 445 -23.28 -25.48 6.04
N VAL A 446 -23.63 -25.32 4.75
CA VAL A 446 -24.99 -25.50 4.24
C VAL A 446 -25.09 -26.78 3.45
N ARG A 447 -26.05 -27.67 3.84
CA ARG A 447 -26.23 -28.97 3.20
C ARG A 447 -27.70 -29.37 3.15
N ASP A 448 -28.04 -30.32 2.28
CA ASP A 448 -29.37 -30.94 2.21
C ASP A 448 -29.65 -31.76 3.48
N ALA A 449 -30.79 -31.54 4.13
CA ALA A 449 -31.12 -32.14 5.41
C ALA A 449 -31.15 -33.68 5.39
N VAL A 450 -31.52 -34.28 4.24
CA VAL A 450 -31.69 -35.74 4.09
C VAL A 450 -30.41 -36.38 3.55
N THR A 451 -29.90 -35.85 2.43
CA THR A 451 -28.77 -36.45 1.74
C THR A 451 -27.42 -36.06 2.29
N LYS A 452 -27.38 -35.02 3.13
CA LYS A 452 -26.17 -34.36 3.66
C LYS A 452 -25.20 -33.84 2.59
N LYS A 453 -25.64 -33.78 1.34
CA LYS A 453 -24.86 -33.22 0.24
C LYS A 453 -24.70 -31.70 0.41
N PRO A 454 -23.52 -31.14 0.14
CA PRO A 454 -23.28 -29.70 0.19
C PRO A 454 -24.21 -28.95 -0.78
N LEU A 455 -24.61 -27.76 -0.41
CA LEU A 455 -25.47 -26.91 -1.21
C LEU A 455 -24.80 -25.56 -1.51
N GLN A 456 -24.72 -25.22 -2.79
CA GLN A 456 -24.34 -23.87 -3.21
C GLN A 456 -25.55 -22.94 -3.07
N THR A 457 -25.42 -21.90 -2.25
CA THR A 457 -26.46 -20.89 -2.01
C THR A 457 -25.87 -19.59 -1.50
N THR A 458 -26.69 -18.55 -1.46
CA THR A 458 -26.37 -17.28 -0.79
C THR A 458 -26.77 -17.37 0.66
N VAL A 459 -25.89 -16.93 1.55
CA VAL A 459 -26.13 -16.73 2.98
C VAL A 459 -26.15 -15.23 3.24
N VAL A 460 -27.18 -14.75 3.95
CA VAL A 460 -27.33 -13.35 4.31
C VAL A 460 -27.29 -13.23 5.83
N LEU A 461 -26.42 -12.37 6.33
CA LEU A 461 -26.26 -12.07 7.76
C LEU A 461 -26.58 -10.59 7.99
N THR A 462 -27.49 -10.32 8.91
CA THR A 462 -27.96 -8.98 9.23
C THR A 462 -27.80 -8.75 10.72
N PRO A 463 -27.06 -7.72 11.18
CA PRO A 463 -27.03 -7.37 12.59
C PRO A 463 -28.41 -6.88 13.03
N LEU A 464 -28.85 -7.27 14.21
CA LEU A 464 -30.19 -6.90 14.71
C LEU A 464 -30.26 -5.42 15.14
N ASP A 465 -29.12 -4.80 15.40
CA ASP A 465 -28.98 -3.37 15.77
C ASP A 465 -28.73 -2.45 14.56
N GLY A 466 -28.83 -2.95 13.33
CA GLY A 466 -28.48 -2.19 12.13
C GLY A 466 -29.09 -2.71 10.84
N ASN A 467 -28.86 -1.98 9.76
CA ASN A 467 -29.39 -2.28 8.42
C ASN A 467 -28.34 -2.82 7.42
N ALA A 468 -27.08 -2.86 7.80
CA ALA A 468 -26.01 -3.31 6.92
C ALA A 468 -25.98 -4.84 6.85
N THR A 469 -26.46 -5.40 5.75
CA THR A 469 -26.38 -6.85 5.50
C THR A 469 -25.05 -7.25 4.91
N THR A 470 -24.50 -8.39 5.38
CA THR A 470 -23.37 -9.07 4.76
C THR A 470 -23.88 -10.29 4.01
N GLN A 471 -23.43 -10.46 2.77
CA GLN A 471 -23.74 -11.64 1.96
C GLN A 471 -22.50 -12.46 1.73
N SER A 472 -22.61 -13.78 1.80
CA SER A 472 -21.58 -14.73 1.42
C SER A 472 -22.16 -15.84 0.56
N TYR A 473 -21.32 -16.50 -0.21
CA TYR A 473 -21.71 -17.62 -1.04
C TYR A 473 -21.08 -18.90 -0.51
N THR A 474 -21.86 -19.97 -0.43
CA THR A 474 -21.31 -21.26 -0.04
C THR A 474 -20.51 -21.85 -1.20
N ASN A 475 -19.36 -22.46 -0.90
CA ASN A 475 -18.57 -23.21 -1.87
C ASN A 475 -19.42 -24.37 -2.46
N ARG A 476 -19.33 -24.56 -3.77
CA ARG A 476 -20.15 -25.55 -4.49
C ARG A 476 -19.86 -26.99 -4.07
N SER A 477 -18.60 -27.32 -3.82
CA SER A 477 -18.14 -28.68 -3.51
C SER A 477 -18.24 -29.02 -2.02
N THR A 478 -18.02 -28.03 -1.15
CA THR A 478 -17.99 -28.24 0.31
C THR A 478 -19.23 -27.73 1.04
N GLY A 479 -19.99 -26.80 0.46
CA GLY A 479 -21.11 -26.13 1.12
C GLY A 479 -20.70 -25.14 2.21
N VAL A 480 -19.39 -24.90 2.35
CA VAL A 480 -18.84 -24.00 3.38
C VAL A 480 -18.95 -22.55 2.95
N PHE A 481 -19.23 -21.67 3.89
CA PHE A 481 -19.08 -20.21 3.77
C PHE A 481 -18.28 -19.67 4.95
N VAL A 482 -17.64 -18.53 4.76
CA VAL A 482 -16.94 -17.80 5.81
C VAL A 482 -17.34 -16.34 5.75
N VAL A 483 -17.67 -15.75 6.91
CA VAL A 483 -18.08 -14.35 7.02
C VAL A 483 -17.47 -13.75 8.28
N PRO A 484 -16.70 -12.66 8.17
CA PRO A 484 -16.27 -11.89 9.33
C PRO A 484 -17.44 -11.09 9.89
N LEU A 485 -17.61 -11.10 11.21
CA LEU A 485 -18.67 -10.42 11.95
C LEU A 485 -18.10 -9.74 13.20
N ILE A 486 -18.63 -8.58 13.53
CA ILE A 486 -18.27 -7.89 14.78
C ILE A 486 -18.71 -8.75 15.96
N ALA A 487 -17.79 -9.03 16.88
CA ALA A 487 -18.06 -9.78 18.10
C ALA A 487 -19.06 -9.07 19.03
N LYS A 488 -19.71 -9.81 19.93
CA LYS A 488 -20.66 -9.29 20.93
C LYS A 488 -21.87 -8.59 20.32
N LYS A 489 -22.26 -8.96 19.09
CA LYS A 489 -23.49 -8.51 18.43
C LYS A 489 -24.41 -9.69 18.12
N GLN A 490 -25.69 -9.39 17.99
CA GLN A 490 -26.69 -10.35 17.55
C GLN A 490 -26.90 -10.25 16.04
N TYR A 491 -26.99 -11.41 15.40
CA TYR A 491 -27.17 -11.50 13.95
C TYR A 491 -28.35 -12.42 13.61
N ALA A 492 -29.11 -12.01 12.59
CA ALA A 492 -30.02 -12.87 11.87
C ALA A 492 -29.32 -13.49 10.67
N LEU A 493 -29.31 -14.82 10.60
CA LEU A 493 -28.87 -15.60 9.44
C LEU A 493 -30.08 -16.00 8.63
N THR A 494 -30.06 -15.72 7.33
CA THR A 494 -31.15 -16.14 6.43
C THR A 494 -30.58 -16.79 5.17
N ILE A 495 -31.21 -17.86 4.71
CA ILE A 495 -30.89 -18.57 3.49
C ILE A 495 -32.16 -18.83 2.69
N ASP A 496 -32.18 -18.34 1.45
CA ASP A 496 -33.21 -18.61 0.46
C ASP A 496 -32.59 -19.37 -0.72
N LYS A 497 -33.09 -20.60 -0.92
CA LYS A 497 -32.64 -21.44 -2.04
C LYS A 497 -33.81 -22.06 -2.76
N LYS A 498 -33.92 -21.85 -4.06
CA LYS A 498 -34.96 -22.43 -4.91
C LYS A 498 -35.07 -23.95 -4.71
N GLY A 499 -36.28 -24.43 -4.37
CA GLY A 499 -36.59 -25.83 -4.11
C GLY A 499 -36.37 -26.29 -2.67
N TYR A 500 -35.96 -25.40 -1.77
CA TYR A 500 -35.82 -25.63 -0.35
C TYR A 500 -36.74 -24.69 0.44
N LEU A 501 -37.09 -25.08 1.63
CA LEU A 501 -37.76 -24.19 2.57
C LEU A 501 -36.80 -23.10 3.01
N PHE A 502 -37.32 -21.88 3.17
CA PHE A 502 -36.58 -20.76 3.73
C PHE A 502 -36.05 -21.11 5.11
N HIS A 503 -34.76 -20.79 5.36
CA HIS A 503 -34.15 -20.98 6.66
C HIS A 503 -33.86 -19.62 7.29
N SER A 504 -34.21 -19.49 8.56
CA SER A 504 -33.96 -18.30 9.35
C SER A 504 -33.62 -18.69 10.78
N GLU A 505 -32.52 -18.13 11.29
CA GLU A 505 -32.14 -18.27 12.70
C GLU A 505 -31.44 -17.02 13.19
N ASN A 506 -31.39 -16.79 14.50
CA ASN A 506 -30.60 -15.75 15.12
C ASN A 506 -29.57 -16.36 16.07
N PHE A 507 -28.48 -15.66 16.25
CA PHE A 507 -27.42 -16.07 17.17
C PHE A 507 -26.68 -14.85 17.71
N ASP A 508 -26.15 -15.02 18.93
CA ASP A 508 -25.21 -14.09 19.53
C ASP A 508 -23.82 -14.43 19.02
N MET A 509 -23.14 -13.46 18.39
CA MET A 509 -21.77 -13.65 17.96
C MET A 509 -20.84 -13.54 19.17
N PRO A 510 -20.26 -14.64 19.66
CA PRO A 510 -19.37 -14.61 20.80
C PRO A 510 -18.05 -13.91 20.46
N GLU A 511 -17.32 -13.50 21.48
CA GLU A 511 -15.92 -13.19 21.37
C GLU A 511 -15.16 -14.52 21.34
N VAL A 512 -14.76 -14.93 20.14
CA VAL A 512 -13.94 -16.13 19.95
C VAL A 512 -12.49 -15.74 19.70
N PRO A 513 -11.52 -16.57 20.08
CA PRO A 513 -10.13 -16.38 19.72
C PRO A 513 -9.97 -16.19 18.19
N SER A 514 -8.98 -15.41 17.77
CA SER A 514 -8.78 -15.09 16.36
C SER A 514 -8.47 -16.33 15.52
N ASP A 515 -7.92 -17.38 16.11
CA ASP A 515 -7.57 -18.66 15.47
C ASP A 515 -8.76 -19.63 15.30
N LYS A 516 -9.96 -19.31 15.86
CA LYS A 516 -11.13 -20.21 15.85
C LYS A 516 -12.36 -19.54 15.26
N PRO A 517 -13.06 -20.21 14.32
CA PRO A 517 -14.36 -19.76 13.85
C PRO A 517 -15.48 -20.02 14.88
N PHE A 518 -16.53 -19.21 14.82
CA PHE A 518 -17.82 -19.60 15.33
C PHE A 518 -18.49 -20.51 14.29
N GLU A 519 -18.75 -21.77 14.61
CA GLU A 519 -19.23 -22.76 13.64
C GLU A 519 -20.77 -22.84 13.63
N ILE A 520 -21.36 -22.85 12.43
CA ILE A 520 -22.80 -23.01 12.19
C ILE A 520 -23.00 -24.10 11.14
N ILE A 521 -23.95 -25.01 11.40
CA ILE A 521 -24.39 -26.02 10.43
C ILE A 521 -25.87 -25.81 10.10
N VAL A 522 -26.16 -25.59 8.82
CA VAL A 522 -27.52 -25.39 8.33
C VAL A 522 -27.95 -26.56 7.44
N ASP A 523 -28.95 -27.31 7.92
CA ASP A 523 -29.56 -28.41 7.19
C ASP A 523 -30.85 -27.94 6.49
N LEU A 524 -30.77 -27.61 5.18
CA LEU A 524 -31.94 -27.13 4.42
C LEU A 524 -32.88 -28.27 4.04
N GLN A 525 -34.19 -28.08 4.32
CA GLN A 525 -35.22 -29.02 3.97
C GLN A 525 -35.81 -28.69 2.59
N LYS A 526 -36.00 -29.71 1.73
CA LYS A 526 -36.71 -29.52 0.46
C LYS A 526 -38.15 -29.15 0.67
N VAL A 527 -38.68 -28.31 -0.21
CA VAL A 527 -40.12 -28.01 -0.24
C VAL A 527 -40.91 -29.30 -0.48
N GLN A 528 -41.78 -29.66 0.45
CA GLN A 528 -42.67 -30.82 0.36
C GLN A 528 -44.01 -30.49 1.03
N VAL A 529 -45.10 -31.08 0.52
CA VAL A 529 -46.43 -30.90 1.12
C VAL A 529 -46.44 -31.40 2.58
N GLY A 530 -46.95 -30.58 3.48
CA GLY A 530 -47.01 -30.89 4.91
C GLY A 530 -45.77 -30.49 5.73
N LYS A 531 -44.76 -29.88 5.11
CA LYS A 531 -43.65 -29.29 5.84
C LYS A 531 -43.94 -27.81 6.17
N SER A 532 -43.47 -27.35 7.33
CA SER A 532 -43.59 -25.98 7.79
C SER A 532 -42.24 -25.29 7.95
N VAL A 533 -42.25 -23.98 7.87
CA VAL A 533 -41.11 -23.12 8.17
C VAL A 533 -41.28 -22.52 9.54
N VAL A 534 -40.24 -22.52 10.36
CA VAL A 534 -40.20 -21.77 11.61
C VAL A 534 -39.55 -20.43 11.33
N LEU A 535 -40.24 -19.35 11.69
CA LEU A 535 -39.70 -17.99 11.56
C LEU A 535 -39.09 -17.61 12.89
N ASN A 536 -37.75 -17.58 12.94
CA ASN A 536 -37.01 -17.33 14.18
C ASN A 536 -36.67 -15.84 14.38
N ASN A 537 -36.82 -15.00 13.34
CA ASN A 537 -36.50 -13.57 13.39
C ASN A 537 -37.76 -12.70 13.45
N ILE A 538 -38.73 -13.10 14.29
CA ILE A 538 -39.93 -12.34 14.59
C ILE A 538 -39.78 -11.75 16.00
N PHE A 539 -39.67 -10.43 16.09
CA PHE A 539 -39.36 -9.72 17.31
C PHE A 539 -40.52 -8.80 17.73
N PHE A 540 -40.74 -8.70 19.04
CA PHE A 540 -41.66 -7.79 19.69
C PHE A 540 -40.91 -7.01 20.77
N ASP A 541 -41.34 -5.81 21.08
CA ASP A 541 -40.93 -5.15 22.33
C ASP A 541 -41.59 -5.85 23.52
N THR A 542 -40.96 -5.75 24.70
CA THR A 542 -41.51 -6.29 25.94
C THR A 542 -42.90 -5.73 26.16
N ASP A 543 -43.85 -6.63 26.42
CA ASP A 543 -45.29 -6.36 26.66
C ASP A 543 -46.01 -5.64 25.49
N LYS A 544 -45.50 -5.76 24.25
CA LYS A 544 -46.13 -5.24 23.04
C LYS A 544 -46.47 -6.36 22.05
N PHE A 545 -47.52 -6.15 21.27
CA PHE A 545 -47.95 -7.04 20.19
C PHE A 545 -47.59 -6.53 18.79
N ALA A 546 -47.04 -5.32 18.71
CA ALA A 546 -46.59 -4.77 17.44
C ALA A 546 -45.22 -5.38 17.07
N LEU A 547 -45.13 -5.86 15.82
CA LEU A 547 -43.86 -6.35 15.25
C LEU A 547 -42.84 -5.24 15.15
N LYS A 548 -41.60 -5.54 15.44
CA LYS A 548 -40.48 -4.66 15.13
C LYS A 548 -40.22 -4.64 13.63
N ASP A 549 -39.62 -3.56 13.15
CA ASP A 549 -39.29 -3.39 11.73
C ASP A 549 -38.36 -4.48 11.18
N GLU A 550 -37.50 -5.04 12.03
CA GLU A 550 -36.60 -6.16 11.68
C GLU A 550 -37.41 -7.41 11.28
N SER A 551 -38.58 -7.65 11.91
CA SER A 551 -39.45 -8.78 11.61
C SER A 551 -40.11 -8.67 10.23
N ASN A 552 -40.32 -7.46 9.73
CA ASN A 552 -40.95 -7.23 8.43
C ASN A 552 -40.13 -7.81 7.28
N LYS A 553 -38.79 -7.81 7.39
CA LYS A 553 -37.89 -8.39 6.39
C LYS A 553 -38.04 -9.89 6.25
N GLU A 554 -38.32 -10.59 7.35
CA GLU A 554 -38.56 -12.04 7.35
C GLU A 554 -39.93 -12.37 6.78
N LEU A 555 -40.95 -11.62 7.17
CA LEU A 555 -42.31 -11.80 6.66
C LEU A 555 -42.42 -11.54 5.15
N GLN A 556 -41.71 -10.56 4.63
CA GLN A 556 -41.69 -10.27 3.18
C GLN A 556 -41.14 -11.42 2.34
N LYS A 557 -40.34 -12.32 2.90
CA LYS A 557 -39.79 -13.49 2.19
C LYS A 557 -40.75 -14.68 2.11
N LEU A 558 -41.89 -14.61 2.79
CA LEU A 558 -42.93 -15.60 2.66
C LEU A 558 -43.84 -15.37 1.44
N TYR A 559 -43.79 -14.22 0.85
CA TYR A 559 -44.47 -13.85 -0.40
C TYR A 559 -43.58 -14.07 -1.61
#